data_f51109e9ca0e79afc6866064c9f9f1db
#
_entry.id   f51109e9ca0e79afc6866064c9f9f1db
#
_cell.length_a   1.000
_cell.length_b   1.000
_cell.length_c   1.000
_cell.angle_alpha   90.00
_cell.angle_beta   90.00
_cell.angle_gamma   90.00
#
_symmetry.space_group_name_H-M   'P 1'
#
loop_
_entity.id
_entity.type
_entity.pdbx_description
1 polymer ?
#
loop_
_entity_poly.entity_id
_entity_poly.type
_entity_poly.pdbx_seq_one_letter_code
_entity_poly.pdbx_strand_id
1 'polypeptide(L)'
;MKPLRLLRILLELALLALVVLLLARPVSREVRWRQSIVYRVPTHEKVVALTFDDGPHPQFTPKVLALLDKYGVKATFFMVGKHMEKYPEIVKEVFARGHVIANHTYTHPHDIEADTRSQVKRELERCERVIERLTGKRAHLFRPPRGLVDSTVFMVAEDEGYRTILWTVSADHHDAPTPKLMAQRVLDHIRPGGIILAHDGTFCTRWKDVAATPLIIEELRRQGYRFVTIPELLERAPK
;
A
#
# COMPACT_ATOMS: atom_id res chain seq x y z
N MET A 1 -63.45 -10.61 -3.84
CA MET A 1 -62.48 -10.37 -2.72
C MET A 1 -62.96 -9.13 -1.98
N LYS A 2 -63.01 -9.17 -0.62
CA LYS A 2 -63.44 -7.98 0.13
C LYS A 2 -62.38 -6.85 -0.05
N PRO A 3 -62.77 -5.60 -0.30
CA PRO A 3 -61.84 -4.49 -0.62
C PRO A 3 -60.72 -4.31 0.43
N LEU A 4 -60.99 -4.61 1.67
CA LEU A 4 -60.02 -4.58 2.77
C LEU A 4 -58.83 -5.58 2.61
N ARG A 5 -59.08 -6.75 2.03
CA ARG A 5 -57.98 -7.74 1.77
C ARG A 5 -57.04 -7.25 0.66
N LEU A 6 -57.59 -6.64 -0.37
CA LEU A 6 -56.82 -6.10 -1.49
C LEU A 6 -55.92 -4.93 -1.00
N LEU A 7 -56.47 -4.03 -0.20
CA LEU A 7 -55.72 -2.90 0.38
C LEU A 7 -54.56 -3.37 1.29
N ARG A 8 -54.79 -4.40 2.09
CA ARG A 8 -53.72 -4.98 2.94
C ARG A 8 -52.60 -5.57 2.11
N ILE A 9 -52.88 -6.33 1.07
CA ILE A 9 -51.88 -6.91 0.15
C ILE A 9 -51.08 -5.80 -0.54
N LEU A 10 -51.72 -4.73 -0.98
CA LEU A 10 -51.05 -3.59 -1.61
C LEU A 10 -50.11 -2.86 -0.64
N LEU A 11 -50.48 -2.72 0.65
CA LEU A 11 -49.65 -2.14 1.69
C LEU A 11 -48.45 -3.01 2.02
N GLU A 12 -48.63 -4.34 2.10
CA GLU A 12 -47.54 -5.28 2.34
C GLU A 12 -46.53 -5.28 1.18
N LEU A 13 -47.00 -5.25 -0.05
CA LEU A 13 -46.13 -5.15 -1.25
C LEU A 13 -45.39 -3.81 -1.32
N ALA A 14 -46.06 -2.70 -0.98
CA ALA A 14 -45.43 -1.37 -0.94
C ALA A 14 -44.33 -1.32 0.16
N LEU A 15 -44.58 -1.91 1.33
CA LEU A 15 -43.61 -2.00 2.40
C LEU A 15 -42.40 -2.87 2.01
N LEU A 16 -42.68 -4.01 1.36
CA LEU A 16 -41.63 -4.90 0.85
C LEU A 16 -40.78 -4.18 -0.23
N ALA A 17 -41.43 -3.49 -1.16
CA ALA A 17 -40.72 -2.70 -2.17
C ALA A 17 -39.88 -1.60 -1.54
N LEU A 18 -40.36 -0.90 -0.50
CA LEU A 18 -39.63 0.11 0.23
C LEU A 18 -38.40 -0.49 0.94
N VAL A 19 -38.56 -1.63 1.59
CA VAL A 19 -37.46 -2.35 2.24
C VAL A 19 -36.42 -2.78 1.22
N VAL A 20 -36.85 -3.35 0.08
CA VAL A 20 -35.92 -3.71 -1.02
C VAL A 20 -35.19 -2.49 -1.56
N LEU A 21 -35.87 -1.36 -1.72
CA LEU A 21 -35.28 -0.11 -2.19
C LEU A 21 -34.28 0.47 -1.18
N LEU A 22 -34.57 0.37 0.12
CA LEU A 22 -33.67 0.77 1.20
C LEU A 22 -32.42 -0.12 1.29
N LEU A 23 -32.59 -1.44 1.09
CA LEU A 23 -31.49 -2.40 1.07
C LEU A 23 -30.66 -2.33 -0.23
N ALA A 24 -31.29 -1.93 -1.34
CA ALA A 24 -30.64 -1.75 -2.64
C ALA A 24 -29.94 -0.38 -2.80
N ARG A 25 -29.99 0.49 -1.79
CA ARG A 25 -29.25 1.76 -1.86
C ARG A 25 -27.77 1.48 -2.09
N PRO A 26 -27.17 2.04 -3.15
CA PRO A 26 -25.72 1.90 -3.34
C PRO A 26 -25.01 2.44 -2.10
N VAL A 27 -24.14 1.61 -1.54
CA VAL A 27 -23.28 2.04 -0.43
C VAL A 27 -22.56 3.32 -0.87
N SER A 28 -22.74 4.40 -0.11
CA SER A 28 -22.15 5.69 -0.47
C SER A 28 -20.63 5.57 -0.65
N ARG A 29 -20.05 6.44 -1.49
CA ARG A 29 -18.58 6.49 -1.71
C ARG A 29 -17.84 6.58 -0.37
N GLU A 30 -18.41 7.30 0.60
CA GLU A 30 -17.88 7.44 1.95
C GLU A 30 -17.82 6.14 2.75
N VAL A 31 -18.74 5.21 2.54
CA VAL A 31 -18.74 3.92 3.26
C VAL A 31 -17.82 2.91 2.57
N ARG A 32 -17.68 2.98 1.23
CA ARG A 32 -16.89 2.02 0.43
C ARG A 32 -15.37 2.26 0.49
N TRP A 33 -14.91 3.47 0.83
CA TRP A 33 -13.49 3.80 0.74
C TRP A 33 -12.59 2.85 1.56
N ARG A 34 -13.02 2.43 2.76
CA ARG A 34 -12.26 1.49 3.59
C ARG A 34 -12.05 0.12 2.93
N GLN A 35 -13.03 -0.33 2.15
CA GLN A 35 -12.98 -1.59 1.42
C GLN A 35 -12.08 -1.51 0.17
N SER A 36 -11.81 -0.30 -0.31
CA SER A 36 -10.96 -0.05 -1.48
C SER A 36 -9.47 0.07 -1.14
N ILE A 37 -9.12 0.18 0.16
CA ILE A 37 -7.72 0.16 0.61
C ILE A 37 -7.18 -1.28 0.50
N VAL A 38 -6.02 -1.41 -0.11
CA VAL A 38 -5.38 -2.72 -0.31
C VAL A 38 -4.44 -3.02 0.84
N TYR A 39 -4.81 -3.95 1.70
CA TYR A 39 -3.96 -4.50 2.77
C TYR A 39 -3.32 -5.84 2.36
N ARG A 40 -4.01 -6.56 1.48
CA ARG A 40 -3.66 -7.86 0.93
C ARG A 40 -4.43 -8.08 -0.36
N VAL A 41 -3.89 -8.84 -1.28
CA VAL A 41 -4.62 -9.29 -2.47
C VAL A 41 -5.14 -10.71 -2.23
N PRO A 42 -6.45 -10.95 -2.32
CA PRO A 42 -7.00 -12.31 -2.19
C PRO A 42 -6.44 -13.19 -3.31
N THR A 43 -5.72 -14.24 -2.93
CA THR A 43 -5.20 -15.26 -3.85
C THR A 43 -4.83 -16.52 -3.08
N HIS A 44 -4.86 -17.67 -3.76
CA HIS A 44 -4.37 -18.94 -3.23
C HIS A 44 -2.89 -19.19 -3.58
N GLU A 45 -2.32 -18.39 -4.50
CA GLU A 45 -0.91 -18.50 -4.85
C GLU A 45 -0.02 -18.03 -3.70
N LYS A 46 1.04 -18.79 -3.41
CA LYS A 46 2.07 -18.36 -2.45
C LYS A 46 2.93 -17.25 -3.06
N VAL A 47 2.36 -16.07 -3.19
CA VAL A 47 3.02 -14.83 -3.62
C VAL A 47 2.88 -13.77 -2.55
N VAL A 48 3.91 -12.92 -2.41
CA VAL A 48 3.95 -11.79 -1.48
C VAL A 48 4.65 -10.60 -2.14
N ALA A 49 4.30 -9.39 -1.73
CA ALA A 49 5.03 -8.19 -2.12
C ALA A 49 5.88 -7.68 -0.96
N LEU A 50 7.18 -7.46 -1.22
CA LEU A 50 8.06 -6.77 -0.30
C LEU A 50 8.09 -5.29 -0.67
N THR A 51 7.84 -4.43 0.32
CA THR A 51 7.77 -2.98 0.10
C THR A 51 8.65 -2.23 1.09
N PHE A 52 9.20 -1.09 0.64
CA PHE A 52 10.05 -0.23 1.43
C PHE A 52 9.52 1.20 1.43
N ASP A 53 9.44 1.83 2.59
CA ASP A 53 8.95 3.19 2.79
C ASP A 53 10.07 4.15 3.21
N ASP A 54 9.79 5.45 3.14
CA ASP A 54 10.61 6.58 3.59
C ASP A 54 11.85 6.89 2.74
N GLY A 55 12.25 6.02 1.83
CA GLY A 55 13.43 6.24 0.96
C GLY A 55 13.26 7.37 -0.07
N PRO A 56 14.30 7.62 -0.88
CA PRO A 56 15.61 6.98 -0.82
C PRO A 56 16.50 7.54 0.29
N HIS A 57 17.41 6.69 0.80
CA HIS A 57 18.45 7.08 1.74
C HIS A 57 19.83 6.60 1.25
N PRO A 58 20.88 7.46 1.29
CA PRO A 58 22.17 7.14 0.66
C PRO A 58 22.90 5.97 1.31
N GLN A 59 22.60 5.67 2.57
CA GLN A 59 23.24 4.56 3.29
C GLN A 59 22.44 3.24 3.16
N PHE A 60 21.10 3.29 3.13
CA PHE A 60 20.28 2.08 3.28
C PHE A 60 19.71 1.59 1.95
N THR A 61 19.18 2.48 1.10
CA THR A 61 18.59 2.07 -0.19
C THR A 61 19.58 1.29 -1.06
N PRO A 62 20.87 1.70 -1.23
CA PRO A 62 21.83 0.89 -2.00
C PRO A 62 22.08 -0.50 -1.40
N LYS A 63 22.07 -0.63 -0.07
CA LYS A 63 22.23 -1.93 0.60
C LYS A 63 21.03 -2.84 0.36
N VAL A 64 19.82 -2.29 0.42
CA VAL A 64 18.58 -3.01 0.07
C VAL A 64 18.65 -3.48 -1.38
N LEU A 65 19.01 -2.60 -2.32
CA LEU A 65 19.16 -2.96 -3.73
C LEU A 65 20.14 -4.12 -3.95
N ALA A 66 21.31 -4.06 -3.31
CA ALA A 66 22.31 -5.13 -3.39
C ALA A 66 21.77 -6.48 -2.88
N LEU A 67 20.97 -6.47 -1.81
CA LEU A 67 20.31 -7.67 -1.30
C LEU A 67 19.22 -8.17 -2.28
N LEU A 68 18.38 -7.28 -2.78
CA LEU A 68 17.33 -7.64 -3.73
C LEU A 68 17.90 -8.25 -5.01
N ASP A 69 19.00 -7.71 -5.52
CA ASP A 69 19.71 -8.28 -6.68
C ASP A 69 20.30 -9.66 -6.34
N LYS A 70 20.98 -9.79 -5.20
CA LYS A 70 21.55 -11.09 -4.76
C LYS A 70 20.49 -12.19 -4.74
N TYR A 71 19.28 -11.86 -4.32
CA TYR A 71 18.17 -12.81 -4.26
C TYR A 71 17.29 -12.81 -5.53
N GLY A 72 17.54 -11.96 -6.53
CA GLY A 72 16.69 -11.85 -7.72
C GLY A 72 15.24 -11.51 -7.36
N VAL A 73 15.04 -10.59 -6.39
CA VAL A 73 13.72 -10.13 -5.93
C VAL A 73 13.46 -8.73 -6.44
N LYS A 74 12.27 -8.48 -6.97
CA LYS A 74 11.80 -7.11 -7.25
C LYS A 74 10.84 -6.67 -6.16
N ALA A 75 10.93 -5.38 -5.79
CA ALA A 75 10.18 -4.77 -4.70
C ALA A 75 9.46 -3.50 -5.16
N THR A 76 8.58 -2.98 -4.31
CA THR A 76 7.95 -1.66 -4.50
C THR A 76 8.45 -0.71 -3.42
N PHE A 77 8.93 0.48 -3.84
CA PHE A 77 9.46 1.52 -2.96
C PHE A 77 8.49 2.70 -2.93
N PHE A 78 7.92 2.98 -1.77
CA PHE A 78 7.11 4.17 -1.52
C PHE A 78 8.04 5.29 -1.06
N MET A 79 8.37 6.19 -2.00
CA MET A 79 9.42 7.17 -1.81
C MET A 79 8.88 8.56 -1.48
N VAL A 80 9.59 9.26 -0.60
CA VAL A 80 9.29 10.63 -0.18
C VAL A 80 9.87 11.62 -1.19
N GLY A 81 9.06 12.53 -1.70
CA GLY A 81 9.43 13.48 -2.76
C GLY A 81 10.70 14.29 -2.45
N LYS A 82 10.80 14.86 -1.25
CA LYS A 82 12.00 15.59 -0.80
C LYS A 82 13.27 14.73 -0.80
N HIS A 83 13.14 13.44 -0.45
CA HIS A 83 14.29 12.54 -0.45
C HIS A 83 14.70 12.17 -1.87
N MET A 84 13.73 11.99 -2.77
CA MET A 84 13.99 11.76 -4.20
C MET A 84 14.70 12.95 -4.85
N GLU A 85 14.32 14.17 -4.53
CA GLU A 85 15.01 15.37 -5.02
C GLU A 85 16.45 15.49 -4.50
N LYS A 86 16.67 15.06 -3.25
CA LYS A 86 18.00 15.08 -2.63
C LYS A 86 18.92 13.98 -3.16
N TYR A 87 18.38 12.83 -3.56
CA TYR A 87 19.15 11.66 -4.00
C TYR A 87 18.64 11.09 -5.33
N PRO A 88 18.58 11.90 -6.40
CA PRO A 88 17.96 11.52 -7.66
C PRO A 88 18.63 10.32 -8.34
N GLU A 89 19.94 10.13 -8.17
CA GLU A 89 20.67 9.02 -8.79
C GLU A 89 20.26 7.67 -8.16
N ILE A 90 19.94 7.65 -6.86
CA ILE A 90 19.44 6.43 -6.21
C ILE A 90 18.05 6.06 -6.76
N VAL A 91 17.19 7.05 -7.00
CA VAL A 91 15.85 6.83 -7.61
C VAL A 91 15.99 6.22 -9.00
N LYS A 92 16.87 6.78 -9.84
CA LYS A 92 17.16 6.26 -11.19
C LYS A 92 17.68 4.81 -11.12
N GLU A 93 18.55 4.53 -10.15
CA GLU A 93 19.11 3.19 -9.94
C GLU A 93 18.04 2.19 -9.52
N VAL A 94 17.15 2.54 -8.57
CA VAL A 94 15.99 1.71 -8.18
C VAL A 94 15.13 1.40 -9.39
N PHE A 95 14.81 2.42 -10.19
CA PHE A 95 13.98 2.27 -11.38
C PHE A 95 14.66 1.42 -12.47
N ALA A 96 15.94 1.68 -12.77
CA ALA A 96 16.71 0.96 -13.77
C ALA A 96 16.87 -0.54 -13.45
N ARG A 97 16.89 -0.88 -12.16
CA ARG A 97 16.93 -2.29 -11.69
C ARG A 97 15.54 -2.96 -11.74
N GLY A 98 14.51 -2.29 -12.26
CA GLY A 98 13.17 -2.87 -12.46
C GLY A 98 12.32 -2.97 -11.19
N HIS A 99 12.62 -2.18 -10.17
CA HIS A 99 11.74 -2.01 -9.03
C HIS A 99 10.65 -0.98 -9.34
N VAL A 100 9.55 -1.03 -8.60
CA VAL A 100 8.45 -0.08 -8.73
C VAL A 100 8.67 1.07 -7.76
N ILE A 101 8.53 2.31 -8.25
CA ILE A 101 8.52 3.52 -7.43
C ILE A 101 7.08 3.98 -7.27
N ALA A 102 6.68 4.28 -6.05
CA ALA A 102 5.35 4.69 -5.65
C ALA A 102 5.38 5.96 -4.79
N ASN A 103 4.25 6.64 -4.69
CA ASN A 103 4.10 7.92 -4.02
C ASN A 103 3.96 7.73 -2.49
N HIS A 104 4.83 8.39 -1.72
CA HIS A 104 4.75 8.44 -0.25
C HIS A 104 4.67 9.88 0.26
N THR A 105 3.95 10.76 -0.46
CA THR A 105 3.88 12.20 -0.28
C THR A 105 5.20 12.92 -0.56
N TYR A 106 5.15 14.26 -0.64
CA TYR A 106 6.34 15.03 -0.91
C TYR A 106 7.16 15.33 0.35
N THR A 107 6.49 15.71 1.47
CA THR A 107 7.16 16.09 2.71
C THR A 107 7.14 15.04 3.80
N HIS A 108 6.33 13.98 3.66
CA HIS A 108 6.03 13.01 4.70
C HIS A 108 5.41 13.68 5.95
N PRO A 109 4.22 14.34 5.82
CA PRO A 109 3.60 15.04 6.93
C PRO A 109 3.30 14.08 8.09
N HIS A 110 3.49 14.58 9.32
CA HIS A 110 3.32 13.75 10.53
C HIS A 110 1.86 13.33 10.73
N ASP A 111 0.92 14.20 10.36
CA ASP A 111 -0.52 14.01 10.55
C ASP A 111 -1.28 14.43 9.29
N ILE A 112 -1.22 13.59 8.27
CA ILE A 112 -1.85 13.85 6.96
C ILE A 112 -3.38 13.87 7.05
N GLU A 113 -3.98 13.23 8.07
CA GLU A 113 -5.44 13.22 8.29
C GLU A 113 -5.94 14.57 8.80
N ALA A 114 -5.08 15.39 9.42
CA ALA A 114 -5.40 16.76 9.82
C ALA A 114 -5.31 17.75 8.65
N ASP A 115 -4.76 17.33 7.50
CA ASP A 115 -4.58 18.17 6.33
C ASP A 115 -5.90 18.38 5.58
N THR A 116 -6.06 19.57 5.02
CA THR A 116 -7.17 19.86 4.09
C THR A 116 -6.99 19.08 2.77
N ARG A 117 -8.09 18.85 2.03
CA ARG A 117 -8.03 18.25 0.68
C ARG A 117 -6.97 18.89 -0.21
N SER A 118 -6.86 20.22 -0.18
CA SER A 118 -5.89 20.95 -1.00
C SER A 118 -4.44 20.74 -0.54
N GLN A 119 -4.20 20.50 0.73
CA GLN A 119 -2.87 20.17 1.26
C GLN A 119 -2.48 18.76 0.87
N VAL A 120 -3.35 17.78 1.09
CA VAL A 120 -3.14 16.38 0.65
C VAL A 120 -2.87 16.33 -0.84
N LYS A 121 -3.70 17.00 -1.67
CA LYS A 121 -3.50 17.06 -3.12
C LYS A 121 -2.12 17.62 -3.49
N ARG A 122 -1.70 18.73 -2.87
CA ARG A 122 -0.36 19.31 -3.13
C ARG A 122 0.78 18.34 -2.77
N GLU A 123 0.65 17.59 -1.69
CA GLU A 123 1.62 16.58 -1.28
C GLU A 123 1.77 15.49 -2.35
N LEU A 124 0.64 14.96 -2.84
CA LEU A 124 0.62 13.93 -3.89
C LEU A 124 1.18 14.45 -5.21
N GLU A 125 0.68 15.59 -5.71
CA GLU A 125 1.11 16.17 -6.99
C GLU A 125 2.60 16.57 -7.01
N ARG A 126 3.11 17.09 -5.90
CA ARG A 126 4.54 17.46 -5.82
C ARG A 126 5.41 16.22 -5.86
N CYS A 127 5.05 15.17 -5.15
CA CYS A 127 5.76 13.90 -5.17
C CYS A 127 5.71 13.28 -6.57
N GLU A 128 4.53 13.27 -7.21
CA GLU A 128 4.34 12.75 -8.56
C GLU A 128 5.25 13.45 -9.58
N ARG A 129 5.31 14.78 -9.57
CA ARG A 129 6.20 15.52 -10.47
C ARG A 129 7.67 15.12 -10.34
N VAL A 130 8.11 14.75 -9.13
CA VAL A 130 9.47 14.25 -8.92
C VAL A 130 9.63 12.86 -9.53
N ILE A 131 8.66 11.97 -9.30
CA ILE A 131 8.68 10.60 -9.85
C ILE A 131 8.72 10.67 -11.38
N GLU A 132 7.80 11.40 -12.01
CA GLU A 132 7.73 11.54 -13.46
C GLU A 132 9.03 12.12 -14.05
N ARG A 133 9.58 13.16 -13.42
CA ARG A 133 10.84 13.78 -13.87
C ARG A 133 12.02 12.80 -13.84
N LEU A 134 12.08 11.92 -12.83
CA LEU A 134 13.23 11.01 -12.64
C LEU A 134 13.08 9.67 -13.37
N THR A 135 11.86 9.21 -13.60
CA THR A 135 11.57 7.90 -14.18
C THR A 135 10.94 7.93 -15.57
N GLY A 136 10.39 9.08 -15.97
CA GLY A 136 9.58 9.21 -17.19
C GLY A 136 8.21 8.50 -17.09
N LYS A 137 7.82 8.02 -15.91
CA LYS A 137 6.56 7.29 -15.69
C LYS A 137 5.79 7.87 -14.53
N ARG A 138 4.46 7.79 -14.63
CA ARG A 138 3.54 8.14 -13.55
C ARG A 138 3.43 6.98 -12.54
N ALA A 139 3.38 7.32 -11.26
CA ALA A 139 3.03 6.36 -10.21
C ALA A 139 1.51 6.17 -10.15
N HIS A 140 1.07 4.94 -9.88
CA HIS A 140 -0.35 4.59 -9.70
C HIS A 140 -0.65 4.06 -8.30
N LEU A 141 0.37 4.03 -7.45
CA LEU A 141 0.30 3.51 -6.08
C LEU A 141 0.66 4.62 -5.11
N PHE A 142 -0.12 4.71 -4.05
CA PHE A 142 0.10 5.64 -2.96
C PHE A 142 0.05 4.90 -1.63
N ARG A 143 0.95 5.26 -0.73
CA ARG A 143 0.86 4.87 0.67
C ARG A 143 0.93 6.13 1.51
N PRO A 144 -0.08 6.40 2.36
CA PRO A 144 -0.03 7.55 3.26
C PRO A 144 1.05 7.36 4.33
N PRO A 145 1.75 8.43 4.74
CA PRO A 145 2.68 8.40 5.86
C PRO A 145 2.08 7.74 7.09
N ARG A 146 2.84 6.85 7.73
CA ARG A 146 2.45 6.12 8.95
C ARG A 146 1.19 5.24 8.80
N GLY A 147 0.68 5.07 7.56
CA GLY A 147 -0.57 4.37 7.30
C GLY A 147 -1.82 5.17 7.71
N LEU A 148 -1.68 6.46 8.01
CA LEU A 148 -2.79 7.34 8.40
C LEU A 148 -3.65 7.68 7.19
N VAL A 149 -4.89 7.19 7.18
CA VAL A 149 -5.83 7.39 6.08
C VAL A 149 -7.26 7.52 6.59
N ASP A 150 -7.82 8.69 6.38
CA ASP A 150 -9.24 8.97 6.53
C ASP A 150 -9.94 9.03 5.15
N SER A 151 -11.22 9.38 5.14
CA SER A 151 -11.98 9.54 3.90
C SER A 151 -11.44 10.66 3.01
N THR A 152 -10.87 11.72 3.57
CA THR A 152 -10.32 12.86 2.83
C THR A 152 -9.06 12.43 2.08
N VAL A 153 -8.11 11.83 2.78
CA VAL A 153 -6.85 11.33 2.22
C VAL A 153 -7.13 10.29 1.12
N PHE A 154 -8.04 9.34 1.40
CA PHE A 154 -8.42 8.32 0.44
C PHE A 154 -9.05 8.90 -0.83
N MET A 155 -10.08 9.77 -0.68
CA MET A 155 -10.77 10.34 -1.83
C MET A 155 -9.87 11.23 -2.69
N VAL A 156 -8.95 11.98 -2.07
CA VAL A 156 -7.97 12.76 -2.82
C VAL A 156 -7.04 11.85 -3.61
N ALA A 157 -6.54 10.78 -2.99
CA ALA A 157 -5.68 9.83 -3.69
C ALA A 157 -6.41 9.15 -4.85
N GLU A 158 -7.67 8.74 -4.66
CA GLU A 158 -8.51 8.15 -5.71
C GLU A 158 -8.80 9.14 -6.85
N ASP A 159 -9.13 10.41 -6.52
CA ASP A 159 -9.37 11.47 -7.52
C ASP A 159 -8.11 11.77 -8.35
N GLU A 160 -6.91 11.64 -7.75
CA GLU A 160 -5.62 11.76 -8.46
C GLU A 160 -5.19 10.45 -9.18
N GLY A 161 -6.03 9.42 -9.18
CA GLY A 161 -5.81 8.17 -9.92
C GLY A 161 -4.90 7.15 -9.22
N TYR A 162 -4.71 7.27 -7.90
CA TYR A 162 -3.94 6.32 -7.12
C TYR A 162 -4.78 5.20 -6.54
N ARG A 163 -4.15 4.02 -6.40
CA ARG A 163 -4.60 2.98 -5.46
C ARG A 163 -3.88 3.16 -4.13
N THR A 164 -4.66 3.24 -3.06
CA THR A 164 -4.12 3.30 -1.70
C THR A 164 -3.72 1.92 -1.21
N ILE A 165 -2.44 1.76 -0.89
CA ILE A 165 -1.82 0.50 -0.49
C ILE A 165 -1.34 0.61 0.95
N LEU A 166 -1.83 -0.24 1.82
CA LEU A 166 -1.27 -0.46 3.15
C LEU A 166 -0.49 -1.78 3.18
N TRP A 167 -0.51 -2.51 4.30
CA TRP A 167 0.27 -3.73 4.46
C TRP A 167 -0.47 -4.78 5.29
N THR A 168 -0.10 -6.02 5.09
CA THR A 168 -0.58 -7.15 5.88
C THR A 168 0.20 -7.27 7.19
N VAL A 169 1.51 -7.07 7.12
CA VAL A 169 2.41 -7.17 8.26
C VAL A 169 3.58 -6.21 8.10
N SER A 170 3.98 -5.58 9.20
CA SER A 170 5.17 -4.73 9.27
C SER A 170 6.35 -5.48 9.87
N ALA A 171 7.50 -5.34 9.23
CA ALA A 171 8.80 -5.73 9.77
C ALA A 171 9.41 -4.64 10.66
N ASP A 172 8.62 -3.70 11.19
CA ASP A 172 9.13 -2.59 11.99
C ASP A 172 9.74 -3.05 13.31
N HIS A 173 10.74 -2.28 13.75
CA HIS A 173 11.54 -2.58 14.93
C HIS A 173 10.89 -2.16 16.26
N HIS A 174 9.76 -1.42 16.25
CA HIS A 174 9.13 -0.94 17.48
C HIS A 174 8.78 -2.07 18.45
N ASP A 175 8.12 -3.13 17.95
CA ASP A 175 7.77 -4.30 18.77
C ASP A 175 8.66 -5.51 18.48
N ALA A 176 9.64 -5.37 17.60
CA ALA A 176 10.60 -6.41 17.22
C ALA A 176 12.01 -5.83 17.14
N PRO A 177 12.71 -5.67 18.27
CA PRO A 177 13.93 -4.87 18.37
C PRO A 177 15.15 -5.46 17.65
N THR A 178 15.09 -6.70 17.19
CA THR A 178 16.17 -7.35 16.45
C THR A 178 15.74 -7.79 15.05
N PRO A 179 16.67 -7.86 14.06
CA PRO A 179 16.36 -8.35 12.72
C PRO A 179 15.68 -9.73 12.70
N LYS A 180 16.09 -10.61 13.62
CA LYS A 180 15.50 -11.96 13.76
C LYS A 180 14.04 -11.91 14.22
N LEU A 181 13.72 -11.08 15.20
CA LEU A 181 12.33 -10.91 15.67
C LEU A 181 11.48 -10.20 14.63
N MET A 182 12.04 -9.23 13.89
CA MET A 182 11.36 -8.60 12.76
C MET A 182 10.98 -9.63 11.69
N ALA A 183 11.93 -10.48 11.30
CA ALA A 183 11.67 -11.58 10.37
C ALA A 183 10.62 -12.56 10.92
N GLN A 184 10.75 -12.99 12.17
CA GLN A 184 9.80 -13.92 12.80
C GLN A 184 8.37 -13.37 12.78
N ARG A 185 8.18 -12.10 13.12
CA ARG A 185 6.86 -11.44 13.03
C ARG A 185 6.28 -11.55 11.62
N VAL A 186 7.07 -11.28 10.59
CA VAL A 186 6.60 -11.41 9.20
C VAL A 186 6.17 -12.85 8.93
N LEU A 187 6.97 -13.84 9.31
CA LEU A 187 6.71 -15.25 9.06
C LEU A 187 5.44 -15.76 9.76
N ASP A 188 5.17 -15.27 10.98
CA ASP A 188 4.01 -15.67 11.77
C ASP A 188 2.68 -15.13 11.20
N HIS A 189 2.71 -13.96 10.55
CA HIS A 189 1.51 -13.24 10.16
C HIS A 189 1.27 -13.18 8.65
N ILE A 190 2.30 -13.44 7.83
CA ILE A 190 2.13 -13.36 6.36
C ILE A 190 1.20 -14.46 5.85
N ARG A 191 0.45 -14.15 4.80
CA ARG A 191 -0.46 -15.07 4.10
C ARG A 191 -0.31 -14.87 2.60
N PRO A 192 -0.74 -15.82 1.76
CA PRO A 192 -0.77 -15.64 0.30
C PRO A 192 -1.41 -14.32 -0.10
N GLY A 193 -0.77 -13.60 -1.01
CA GLY A 193 -1.17 -12.26 -1.42
C GLY A 193 -0.84 -11.14 -0.46
N GLY A 194 -0.06 -11.41 0.59
CA GLY A 194 0.32 -10.44 1.62
C GLY A 194 1.32 -9.40 1.15
N ILE A 195 1.26 -8.24 1.78
CA ILE A 195 2.14 -7.10 1.57
C ILE A 195 2.98 -6.92 2.84
N ILE A 196 4.29 -6.94 2.69
CA ILE A 196 5.26 -6.79 3.77
C ILE A 196 5.78 -5.36 3.74
N LEU A 197 5.61 -4.63 4.84
CA LEU A 197 6.20 -3.32 5.06
C LEU A 197 7.57 -3.46 5.71
N ALA A 198 8.56 -2.85 5.09
CA ALA A 198 9.89 -2.55 5.64
C ALA A 198 10.22 -1.09 5.34
N HIS A 199 11.37 -0.60 5.76
CA HIS A 199 11.74 0.78 5.52
C HIS A 199 13.23 0.86 5.11
N ASP A 200 13.54 1.80 4.22
CA ASP A 200 14.91 2.08 3.79
C ASP A 200 15.33 3.55 3.92
N GLY A 201 14.48 4.38 4.57
CA GLY A 201 14.73 5.81 4.75
C GLY A 201 14.69 6.31 6.19
N THR A 202 14.97 7.58 6.37
CA THR A 202 14.77 8.49 7.50
C THR A 202 15.57 8.19 8.79
N PHE A 203 15.51 7.00 9.40
CA PHE A 203 16.10 6.75 10.72
C PHE A 203 17.39 5.92 10.69
N CYS A 204 18.33 6.23 11.58
CA CYS A 204 19.59 5.48 11.69
C CYS A 204 19.39 4.00 12.06
N THR A 205 18.23 3.63 12.61
CA THR A 205 17.86 2.25 12.96
C THR A 205 17.50 1.36 11.77
N ARG A 206 17.36 1.91 10.56
CA ARG A 206 16.97 1.17 9.34
C ARG A 206 17.96 0.10 8.88
N TRP A 207 19.18 0.08 9.47
CA TRP A 207 20.08 -1.06 9.30
C TRP A 207 19.44 -2.39 9.74
N LYS A 208 18.47 -2.35 10.68
CA LYS A 208 17.73 -3.54 11.13
C LYS A 208 16.82 -4.08 10.02
N ASP A 209 16.14 -3.20 9.29
CA ASP A 209 15.33 -3.56 8.12
C ASP A 209 16.20 -4.21 7.04
N VAL A 210 17.38 -3.61 6.76
CA VAL A 210 18.37 -4.18 5.83
C VAL A 210 18.78 -5.59 6.29
N ALA A 211 19.07 -5.78 7.59
CA ALA A 211 19.50 -7.06 8.13
C ALA A 211 18.38 -8.10 8.24
N ALA A 212 17.11 -7.67 8.40
CA ALA A 212 15.95 -8.58 8.43
C ALA A 212 15.55 -9.05 7.03
N THR A 213 15.79 -8.25 6.00
CA THR A 213 15.39 -8.54 4.61
C THR A 213 15.86 -9.93 4.11
N PRO A 214 17.15 -10.32 4.22
CA PRO A 214 17.59 -11.65 3.79
C PRO A 214 16.91 -12.78 4.58
N LEU A 215 16.69 -12.62 5.88
CA LEU A 215 16.04 -13.62 6.71
C LEU A 215 14.59 -13.86 6.28
N ILE A 216 13.88 -12.78 5.93
CA ILE A 216 12.51 -12.83 5.41
C ILE A 216 12.48 -13.53 4.06
N ILE A 217 13.37 -13.15 3.14
CA ILE A 217 13.40 -13.69 1.78
C ILE A 217 13.72 -15.19 1.80
N GLU A 218 14.78 -15.60 2.51
CA GLU A 218 15.22 -16.98 2.56
C GLU A 218 14.15 -17.90 3.14
N GLU A 219 13.56 -17.51 4.26
CA GLU A 219 12.57 -18.35 4.94
C GLU A 219 11.25 -18.44 4.17
N LEU A 220 10.76 -17.33 3.61
CA LEU A 220 9.54 -17.36 2.79
C LEU A 220 9.74 -18.18 1.51
N ARG A 221 10.92 -18.13 0.89
CA ARG A 221 11.26 -18.99 -0.25
C ARG A 221 11.29 -20.48 0.15
N ARG A 222 11.83 -20.80 1.33
CA ARG A 222 11.81 -22.17 1.87
C ARG A 222 10.38 -22.69 2.07
N GLN A 223 9.46 -21.79 2.41
CA GLN A 223 8.03 -22.07 2.51
C GLN A 223 7.30 -22.10 1.15
N GLY A 224 8.01 -21.85 0.04
CA GLY A 224 7.48 -21.89 -1.32
C GLY A 224 6.84 -20.57 -1.79
N TYR A 225 7.07 -19.46 -1.09
CA TYR A 225 6.61 -18.15 -1.55
C TYR A 225 7.49 -17.58 -2.66
N ARG A 226 6.85 -16.90 -3.61
CA ARG A 226 7.50 -16.05 -4.62
C ARG A 226 7.27 -14.58 -4.27
N PHE A 227 8.30 -13.76 -4.54
CA PHE A 227 8.22 -12.32 -4.36
C PHE A 227 7.84 -11.66 -5.68
N VAL A 228 6.87 -10.75 -5.63
CA VAL A 228 6.38 -9.97 -6.77
C VAL A 228 6.25 -8.50 -6.36
N THR A 229 6.19 -7.60 -7.33
CA THR A 229 5.88 -6.18 -7.08
C THR A 229 4.38 -6.00 -6.77
N ILE A 230 4.00 -4.83 -6.22
CA ILE A 230 2.56 -4.54 -5.97
C ILE A 230 1.73 -4.60 -7.26
N PRO A 231 2.12 -4.01 -8.41
CA PRO A 231 1.36 -4.16 -9.63
C PRO A 231 1.14 -5.62 -10.03
N GLU A 232 2.20 -6.44 -10.04
CA GLU A 232 2.11 -7.88 -10.33
C GLU A 232 1.22 -8.63 -9.32
N LEU A 233 1.25 -8.22 -8.05
CA LEU A 233 0.38 -8.81 -7.03
C LEU A 233 -1.09 -8.48 -7.28
N LEU A 234 -1.40 -7.24 -7.68
CA LEU A 234 -2.76 -6.79 -7.98
C LEU A 234 -3.39 -7.54 -9.16
N GLU A 235 -2.59 -7.98 -10.14
CA GLU A 235 -3.04 -8.80 -11.27
C GLU A 235 -3.48 -10.22 -10.86
N ARG A 236 -3.14 -10.66 -9.63
CA ARG A 236 -3.50 -11.98 -9.08
C ARG A 236 -4.85 -11.98 -8.34
N ALA A 237 -5.50 -10.81 -8.22
CA ALA A 237 -6.84 -10.76 -7.66
C ALA A 237 -7.81 -11.60 -8.49
N PRO A 238 -8.74 -12.36 -7.87
CA PRO A 238 -9.81 -13.01 -8.60
C PRO A 238 -10.59 -11.98 -9.42
N LYS A 239 -10.87 -12.31 -10.66
CA LYS A 239 -11.70 -11.50 -11.55
C LYS A 239 -13.16 -11.56 -11.13
#